data_830cd8f73d95ecb7cc37438d84996a36
#
_entry.id   830cd8f73d95ecb7cc37438d84996a36
#
_cell.length_a   1.000
_cell.length_b   1.000
_cell.length_c   1.000
_cell.angle_alpha   90.00
_cell.angle_beta   90.00
_cell.angle_gamma   90.00
#
_symmetry.space_group_name_H-M   'P 1'
#
loop_
_entity.id
_entity.type
_entity.pdbx_description
1 polymer ?
#
loop_
_entity_poly.entity_id
_entity_poly.type
_entity_poly.pdbx_seq_one_letter_code
_entity_poly.pdbx_strand_id
1 'polypeptide(L)'
;MVKCPVCGRANFRREKRRAEQDGFDLGVYVAEVCPSCGETFWNEKDVVKMEQKAKDIGIWGLEQKTKVATVGNSLAVRIPKRLANFLGLKQGVEVLIHPMGRNKLVIEETSKHS
;
A
#
# COMPACT_ATOMS: atom_id res chain seq x y z
N MET A 1 -3.14 0.81 -32.23
CA MET A 1 -2.76 1.64 -31.07
C MET A 1 -3.87 1.64 -30.04
N VAL A 2 -3.52 1.38 -28.81
CA VAL A 2 -4.49 1.35 -27.72
C VAL A 2 -4.60 2.75 -27.13
N LYS A 3 -5.83 3.27 -27.04
CA LYS A 3 -6.06 4.56 -26.39
C LYS A 3 -6.06 4.39 -24.88
N CYS A 4 -5.55 5.40 -24.19
CA CYS A 4 -5.58 5.42 -22.73
C CYS A 4 -7.04 5.44 -22.24
N PRO A 5 -7.45 4.49 -21.39
CA PRO A 5 -8.84 4.48 -20.91
C PRO A 5 -9.17 5.61 -19.94
N VAL A 6 -8.15 6.30 -19.42
CA VAL A 6 -8.38 7.40 -18.47
C VAL A 6 -8.57 8.74 -19.18
N CYS A 7 -7.68 9.09 -20.10
CA CYS A 7 -7.73 10.39 -20.79
C CYS A 7 -8.11 10.31 -22.27
N GLY A 8 -8.22 9.12 -22.84
CA GLY A 8 -8.62 8.92 -24.23
C GLY A 8 -7.54 9.19 -25.26
N ARG A 9 -6.34 9.53 -24.83
CA ARG A 9 -5.23 9.79 -25.73
C ARG A 9 -4.42 8.53 -25.97
N ALA A 10 -3.72 8.47 -27.10
CA ALA A 10 -2.87 7.35 -27.47
C ALA A 10 -1.41 7.63 -27.10
N ASN A 11 -0.53 6.72 -27.43
CA ASN A 11 0.94 6.84 -27.31
C ASN A 11 1.49 6.57 -25.92
N PHE A 12 1.23 5.37 -25.41
CA PHE A 12 1.89 4.91 -24.17
C PHE A 12 3.40 4.80 -24.39
N ARG A 13 4.15 5.16 -23.37
CA ARG A 13 5.59 4.90 -23.32
C ARG A 13 5.85 3.71 -22.41
N ARG A 14 6.85 2.92 -22.76
CA ARG A 14 7.31 1.83 -21.91
C ARG A 14 8.45 2.34 -21.05
N GLU A 15 8.29 2.20 -19.76
CA GLU A 15 9.31 2.61 -18.80
C GLU A 15 9.47 1.56 -17.73
N LYS A 16 10.70 1.42 -17.24
CA LYS A 16 10.93 0.59 -16.06
C LYS A 16 10.45 1.35 -14.85
N ARG A 17 9.58 0.73 -14.07
CA ARG A 17 9.03 1.31 -12.86
C ARG A 17 9.12 0.33 -11.71
N ARG A 18 9.39 0.87 -10.54
CA ARG A 18 9.38 0.08 -9.32
C ARG A 18 7.95 -0.06 -8.82
N ALA A 19 7.53 -1.29 -8.55
CA ALA A 19 6.24 -1.55 -7.95
C ALA A 19 6.38 -1.59 -6.44
N GLU A 20 5.47 -0.92 -5.75
CA GLU A 20 5.46 -0.87 -4.30
C GLU A 20 4.05 -1.08 -3.78
N GLN A 21 3.94 -1.74 -2.64
CA GLN A 21 2.68 -1.90 -1.94
C GLN A 21 2.95 -1.81 -0.45
N ASP A 22 2.20 -0.94 0.24
CA ASP A 22 2.30 -0.77 1.69
C ASP A 22 3.74 -0.53 2.19
N GLY A 23 4.53 0.20 1.40
CA GLY A 23 5.91 0.50 1.74
C GLY A 23 6.92 -0.58 1.39
N PHE A 24 6.48 -1.68 0.77
CA PHE A 24 7.35 -2.78 0.39
C PHE A 24 7.61 -2.79 -1.11
N ASP A 25 8.86 -3.07 -1.47
CA ASP A 25 9.29 -3.14 -2.85
C ASP A 25 8.89 -4.48 -3.45
N LEU A 26 8.13 -4.46 -4.53
CA LEU A 26 7.69 -5.66 -5.23
C LEU A 26 8.52 -5.94 -6.49
N GLY A 27 9.54 -5.14 -6.75
CA GLY A 27 10.42 -5.32 -7.89
C GLY A 27 10.23 -4.25 -8.96
N VAL A 28 11.07 -4.34 -9.98
CA VAL A 28 11.05 -3.41 -11.12
C VAL A 28 10.51 -4.13 -12.34
N TYR A 29 9.53 -3.51 -12.98
CA TYR A 29 8.86 -4.08 -14.15
C TYR A 29 8.68 -3.02 -15.22
N VAL A 30 8.52 -3.46 -16.46
CA VAL A 30 8.23 -2.54 -17.55
C VAL A 30 6.74 -2.21 -17.52
N ALA A 31 6.44 -0.95 -17.37
CA ALA A 31 5.07 -0.45 -17.35
C ALA A 31 4.78 0.38 -18.59
N GLU A 32 3.51 0.46 -18.96
CA GLU A 32 3.06 1.38 -19.99
C GLU A 32 2.53 2.64 -19.31
N VAL A 33 3.12 3.77 -19.65
CA VAL A 33 2.77 5.05 -19.02
C VAL A 33 2.17 5.97 -20.04
N CYS A 34 1.02 6.53 -19.73
CA CYS A 34 0.40 7.53 -20.59
C CYS A 34 1.09 8.88 -20.37
N PRO A 35 1.73 9.47 -21.39
CA PRO A 35 2.43 10.74 -21.21
C PRO A 35 1.50 11.92 -20.97
N SER A 36 0.22 11.77 -21.30
CA SER A 36 -0.75 12.86 -21.15
C SER A 36 -1.30 12.97 -19.73
N CYS A 37 -1.69 11.84 -19.13
CA CYS A 37 -2.29 11.85 -17.77
C CYS A 37 -1.41 11.22 -16.70
N GLY A 38 -0.29 10.60 -17.09
CA GLY A 38 0.63 9.97 -16.14
C GLY A 38 0.17 8.62 -15.63
N GLU A 39 -0.94 8.10 -16.12
CA GLU A 39 -1.46 6.81 -15.66
C GLU A 39 -0.52 5.68 -16.04
N THR A 40 -0.35 4.72 -15.14
CA THR A 40 0.55 3.60 -15.34
C THR A 40 -0.24 2.31 -15.42
N PHE A 41 0.07 1.51 -16.44
CA PHE A 41 -0.59 0.21 -16.66
C PHE A 41 0.46 -0.89 -16.66
N TRP A 42 0.19 -1.96 -15.90
CA TRP A 42 1.09 -3.08 -15.75
C TRP A 42 0.63 -4.26 -16.60
N ASN A 43 1.59 -5.03 -17.10
CA ASN A 43 1.31 -6.26 -17.82
C ASN A 43 0.71 -7.31 -16.85
N GLU A 44 -0.24 -8.11 -17.32
CA GLU A 44 -0.88 -9.12 -16.48
C GLU A 44 0.13 -10.12 -15.89
N LYS A 45 1.13 -10.51 -16.66
CA LYS A 45 2.18 -11.42 -16.18
C LYS A 45 2.97 -10.80 -15.04
N ASP A 46 3.23 -9.49 -15.14
CA ASP A 46 3.96 -8.78 -14.11
C ASP A 46 3.10 -8.59 -12.85
N VAL A 47 1.81 -8.35 -13.03
CA VAL A 47 0.88 -8.24 -11.89
C VAL A 47 0.87 -9.55 -11.10
N VAL A 48 0.88 -10.70 -11.77
CA VAL A 48 0.96 -12.00 -11.10
C VAL A 48 2.25 -12.13 -10.30
N LYS A 49 3.36 -11.67 -10.86
CA LYS A 49 4.66 -11.67 -10.16
C LYS A 49 4.63 -10.76 -8.93
N MET A 50 4.01 -9.60 -9.05
CA MET A 50 3.85 -8.66 -7.93
C MET A 50 3.02 -9.29 -6.81
N GLU A 51 1.92 -9.95 -7.15
CA GLU A 51 1.08 -10.64 -6.18
C GLU A 51 1.85 -11.75 -5.47
N GLN A 52 2.62 -12.54 -6.22
CA GLN A 52 3.41 -13.59 -5.62
C GLN A 52 4.46 -13.02 -4.68
N LYS A 53 5.10 -11.92 -5.07
CA LYS A 53 6.06 -11.25 -4.21
C LYS A 53 5.40 -10.74 -2.93
N ALA A 54 4.21 -10.15 -3.04
CA ALA A 54 3.46 -9.67 -1.87
C ALA A 54 3.09 -10.82 -0.94
N LYS A 55 2.73 -11.99 -1.49
CA LYS A 55 2.45 -13.18 -0.70
C LYS A 55 3.71 -13.68 0.02
N ASP A 56 4.84 -13.68 -0.68
CA ASP A 56 6.12 -14.16 -0.13
C ASP A 56 6.58 -13.31 1.04
N ILE A 57 6.39 -12.00 0.98
CA ILE A 57 6.80 -11.11 2.09
C ILE A 57 5.70 -10.95 3.15
N GLY A 58 4.53 -11.55 2.94
CA GLY A 58 3.48 -11.62 3.95
C GLY A 58 2.52 -10.46 4.01
N ILE A 59 2.57 -9.53 3.06
CA ILE A 59 1.67 -8.36 3.07
C ILE A 59 0.35 -8.59 2.33
N TRP A 60 0.23 -9.71 1.61
CA TRP A 60 -0.97 -10.02 0.86
C TRP A 60 -2.18 -10.18 1.78
N GLY A 61 -3.22 -9.41 1.52
CA GLY A 61 -4.45 -9.49 2.29
C GLY A 61 -4.40 -8.86 3.68
N LEU A 62 -3.38 -8.07 3.99
CA LEU A 62 -3.31 -7.37 5.27
C LEU A 62 -4.21 -6.13 5.31
N GLU A 63 -4.47 -5.53 4.15
CA GLU A 63 -5.35 -4.37 4.08
C GLU A 63 -6.77 -4.79 4.40
N GLN A 64 -7.38 -4.13 5.38
CA GLN A 64 -8.75 -4.42 5.80
C GLN A 64 -9.50 -3.14 6.08
N LYS A 65 -10.80 -3.17 5.79
CA LYS A 65 -11.68 -2.06 6.13
C LYS A 65 -12.19 -2.25 7.55
N THR A 66 -12.22 -1.18 8.31
CA THR A 66 -12.79 -1.18 9.65
C THR A 66 -13.53 0.13 9.87
N LYS A 67 -14.32 0.19 10.93
CA LYS A 67 -15.07 1.39 11.27
C LYS A 67 -14.49 2.03 12.52
N VAL A 68 -14.52 3.35 12.53
CA VAL A 68 -14.15 4.11 13.72
C VAL A 68 -15.27 3.97 14.75
N ALA A 69 -14.90 3.64 15.97
CA ALA A 69 -15.83 3.50 17.08
C ALA A 69 -15.53 4.54 18.16
N THR A 70 -16.49 4.79 19.03
CA THR A 70 -16.31 5.68 20.17
C THR A 70 -16.04 4.85 21.42
N VAL A 71 -14.97 5.22 22.14
CA VAL A 71 -14.63 4.59 23.40
C VAL A 71 -14.38 5.72 24.41
N GLY A 72 -15.28 5.87 25.37
CA GLY A 72 -15.25 7.01 26.28
C GLY A 72 -15.37 8.32 25.51
N ASN A 73 -14.43 9.22 25.69
CA ASN A 73 -14.37 10.49 24.97
C ASN A 73 -13.46 10.45 23.75
N SER A 74 -12.98 9.26 23.40
CA SER A 74 -12.03 9.09 22.30
C SER A 74 -12.62 8.27 21.17
N LEU A 75 -12.04 8.40 20.01
CA LEU A 75 -12.33 7.54 18.88
C LEU A 75 -11.33 6.40 18.89
N ALA A 76 -11.76 5.21 18.46
CA ALA A 76 -10.91 4.03 18.41
C ALA A 76 -11.05 3.32 17.08
N VAL A 77 -9.96 2.73 16.63
CA VAL A 77 -9.93 1.87 15.46
C VAL A 77 -9.35 0.53 15.91
N ARG A 78 -10.06 -0.54 15.61
CA ARG A 78 -9.60 -1.88 15.96
C ARG A 78 -8.54 -2.34 14.96
N ILE A 79 -7.38 -2.70 15.44
CA ILE A 79 -6.30 -3.24 14.59
C ILE A 79 -6.52 -4.75 14.47
N PRO A 80 -6.73 -5.27 13.25
CA PRO A 80 -6.93 -6.70 13.07
C PRO A 80 -5.74 -7.50 13.59
N LYS A 81 -6.02 -8.66 14.16
CA LYS A 81 -5.02 -9.51 14.78
C LYS A 81 -3.86 -9.85 13.84
N ARG A 82 -4.20 -10.15 12.58
CA ARG A 82 -3.21 -10.50 11.59
C ARG A 82 -2.25 -9.35 11.30
N LEU A 83 -2.78 -8.13 11.23
CA LEU A 83 -1.97 -6.94 11.01
C LEU A 83 -1.11 -6.64 12.23
N ALA A 84 -1.67 -6.78 13.43
CA ALA A 84 -0.91 -6.59 14.68
C ALA A 84 0.24 -7.59 14.78
N ASN A 85 0.00 -8.85 14.42
CA ASN A 85 1.05 -9.87 14.42
C ASN A 85 2.14 -9.57 13.42
N PHE A 86 1.76 -9.12 12.22
CA PHE A 86 2.73 -8.75 11.18
C PHE A 86 3.66 -7.62 11.65
N LEU A 87 3.10 -6.64 12.35
CA LEU A 87 3.85 -5.48 12.84
C LEU A 87 4.52 -5.73 14.20
N GLY A 88 4.21 -6.84 14.83
CA GLY A 88 4.75 -7.12 16.17
C GLY A 88 4.11 -6.28 17.27
N LEU A 89 2.92 -5.76 17.04
CA LEU A 89 2.22 -4.96 18.04
C LEU A 89 1.61 -5.84 19.11
N LYS A 90 1.82 -5.46 20.37
CA LYS A 90 1.30 -6.17 21.53
C LYS A 90 0.79 -5.17 22.55
N GLN A 91 -0.04 -5.64 23.46
CA GLN A 91 -0.51 -4.81 24.56
C GLN A 91 0.69 -4.25 25.33
N GLY A 92 0.66 -2.96 25.59
CA GLY A 92 1.72 -2.28 26.36
C GLY A 92 2.84 -1.70 25.51
N VAL A 93 2.88 -1.98 24.21
CA VAL A 93 3.87 -1.39 23.33
C VAL A 93 3.54 0.09 23.16
N GLU A 94 4.55 0.93 23.32
CA GLU A 94 4.39 2.37 23.11
C GLU A 94 4.50 2.71 21.65
N VAL A 95 3.59 3.55 21.17
CA VAL A 95 3.56 3.96 19.77
C VAL A 95 3.44 5.48 19.67
N LEU A 96 3.94 6.02 18.56
CA LEU A 96 3.72 7.39 18.16
C LEU A 96 2.61 7.44 17.12
N ILE A 97 1.70 8.37 17.28
CA ILE A 97 0.61 8.57 16.33
C ILE A 97 0.72 9.95 15.74
N HIS A 98 0.76 10.03 14.42
CA HIS A 98 0.82 11.32 13.74
C HIS A 98 0.07 11.27 12.41
N PRO A 99 -0.42 12.43 11.93
CA PRO A 99 -1.07 12.46 10.63
C PRO A 99 -0.05 12.50 9.51
N MET A 100 -0.46 12.00 8.35
CA MET A 100 0.27 12.17 7.11
C MET A 100 -0.72 12.74 6.10
N GLY A 101 -0.73 14.07 5.98
CA GLY A 101 -1.80 14.77 5.28
C GLY A 101 -3.07 14.78 6.12
N ARG A 102 -4.21 14.94 5.46
CA ARG A 102 -5.49 15.03 6.17
C ARG A 102 -6.29 13.73 6.15
N ASN A 103 -5.79 12.72 5.46
CA ASN A 103 -6.55 11.49 5.25
C ASN A 103 -5.81 10.23 5.69
N LYS A 104 -4.66 10.39 6.33
CA LYS A 104 -3.87 9.23 6.79
C LYS A 104 -3.41 9.43 8.21
N LEU A 105 -3.42 8.34 8.95
CA LEU A 105 -2.89 8.28 10.31
C LEU A 105 -1.79 7.23 10.35
N VAL A 106 -0.62 7.63 10.83
CA VAL A 106 0.53 6.73 10.94
C VAL A 106 0.72 6.37 12.40
N ILE A 107 0.92 5.09 12.67
CA ILE A 107 1.21 4.56 13.99
C ILE A 107 2.55 3.87 13.92
N GLU A 108 3.52 4.34 14.69
CA GLU A 108 4.87 3.79 14.70
C GLU A 108 5.28 3.34 16.09
N GLU A 109 5.98 2.20 16.18
CA GLU A 109 6.55 1.77 17.45
C GLU A 109 7.73 2.66 17.81
N THR A 110 7.76 3.16 19.04
CA THR A 110 8.84 4.01 19.52
C THR A 110 10.03 3.21 20.02
N SER A 111 9.80 2.00 20.46
CA SER A 111 10.82 1.16 21.07
C SER A 111 11.56 0.27 20.07
N LYS A 112 11.34 0.49 18.79
CA LYS A 112 11.94 -0.35 17.77
C LYS A 112 13.39 0.05 17.53
N HIS A 113 14.28 -0.82 17.90
CA HIS A 113 15.70 -0.65 17.62
C HIS A 113 16.09 -1.58 16.50
N SER A 114 16.73 -1.02 15.54
CA SER A 114 17.29 -1.82 14.46
C SER A 114 18.50 -2.61 14.94
#